data_83a0bb6b58989b5e6d47e871bfd70f71
#
_entry.id   83a0bb6b58989b5e6d47e871bfd70f71
#
_cell.length_a   1.000
_cell.length_b   1.000
_cell.length_c   1.000
_cell.angle_alpha   90.00
_cell.angle_beta   90.00
_cell.angle_gamma   90.00
#
_symmetry.space_group_name_H-M   'P 1'
#
loop_
_entity.id
_entity.type
_entity.pdbx_description
1 polymer ?
#
loop_
_entity_poly.entity_id
_entity_poly.type
_entity_poly.pdbx_seq_one_letter_code
_entity_poly.pdbx_strand_id
1 'polypeptide(L)'
;LGIAAALLGDPQVLVLDEPVNGLDPDGVLWVRRFVRAFAAEGRAVLLSSHLMSEMAQTADHVIVLGRGRVIADAPIAELLTAGPQRTVRVSSPDAIRLGELLRAEGARSTQESAGSELVLDGITAERVGEIAAGHGIVLHALGTDAATLEDAYLALTRGEVEYTTGAVAA
;
A
#
# COMPACT_ATOMS: atom_id res chain seq x y z
N LEU A 1 -17.09 4.24 -24.25
CA LEU A 1 -18.45 3.81 -24.66
C LEU A 1 -19.13 2.98 -23.57
N GLY A 2 -18.48 1.99 -22.92
CA GLY A 2 -19.09 1.13 -21.90
C GLY A 2 -19.70 1.90 -20.72
N ILE A 3 -18.95 2.82 -20.10
CA ILE A 3 -19.44 3.65 -18.99
C ILE A 3 -20.65 4.50 -19.45
N ALA A 4 -20.59 5.10 -20.64
CA ALA A 4 -21.71 5.89 -21.16
C ALA A 4 -22.98 5.05 -21.37
N ALA A 5 -22.83 3.81 -21.85
CA ALA A 5 -23.95 2.89 -22.00
C ALA A 5 -24.56 2.48 -20.65
N ALA A 6 -23.70 2.24 -19.63
CA ALA A 6 -24.15 1.89 -18.28
C ALA A 6 -24.94 3.03 -17.60
N LEU A 7 -24.71 4.28 -18.00
CA LEU A 7 -25.37 5.46 -17.43
C LEU A 7 -26.73 5.80 -18.07
N LEU A 8 -27.07 5.20 -19.22
CA LEU A 8 -28.30 5.55 -19.96
C LEU A 8 -29.58 5.36 -19.12
N GLY A 9 -29.60 4.41 -18.20
CA GLY A 9 -30.74 4.13 -17.34
C GLY A 9 -30.78 4.92 -16.04
N ASP A 10 -29.94 5.92 -15.86
CA ASP A 10 -29.76 6.67 -14.61
C ASP A 10 -29.69 5.76 -13.36
N PRO A 11 -28.72 4.82 -13.30
CA PRO A 11 -28.67 3.79 -12.29
C PRO A 11 -28.33 4.34 -10.91
N GLN A 12 -28.87 3.73 -9.86
CA GLN A 12 -28.48 4.01 -8.47
C GLN A 12 -27.20 3.25 -8.06
N VAL A 13 -26.89 2.18 -8.80
CA VAL A 13 -25.70 1.35 -8.57
C VAL A 13 -24.97 1.15 -9.88
N LEU A 14 -23.68 1.44 -9.90
CA LEU A 14 -22.80 1.24 -11.05
C LEU A 14 -21.81 0.12 -10.74
N VAL A 15 -21.75 -0.90 -11.60
CA VAL A 15 -20.80 -2.02 -11.49
C VAL A 15 -19.82 -1.92 -12.65
N LEU A 16 -18.53 -1.83 -12.34
CA LEU A 16 -17.45 -1.65 -13.32
C LEU A 16 -16.38 -2.73 -13.10
N ASP A 17 -16.08 -3.47 -14.16
CA ASP A 17 -15.02 -4.48 -14.14
C ASP A 17 -13.77 -3.89 -14.82
N GLU A 18 -12.68 -3.76 -14.06
CA GLU A 18 -11.39 -3.22 -14.50
C GLU A 18 -11.50 -1.90 -15.32
N PRO A 19 -12.23 -0.86 -14.85
CA PRO A 19 -12.60 0.27 -15.66
C PRO A 19 -11.44 1.14 -16.12
N VAL A 20 -10.28 1.03 -15.49
CA VAL A 20 -9.07 1.81 -15.81
C VAL A 20 -8.09 1.05 -16.70
N ASN A 21 -8.36 -0.23 -16.98
CA ASN A 21 -7.44 -1.07 -17.72
C ASN A 21 -7.28 -0.58 -19.19
N GLY A 22 -6.02 -0.42 -19.61
CA GLY A 22 -5.71 0.05 -20.97
C GLY A 22 -5.94 1.54 -21.22
N LEU A 23 -6.25 2.33 -20.20
CA LEU A 23 -6.33 3.79 -20.31
C LEU A 23 -4.95 4.43 -20.09
N ASP A 24 -4.78 5.60 -20.68
CA ASP A 24 -3.68 6.51 -20.38
C ASP A 24 -3.87 7.18 -18.99
N PRO A 25 -2.86 7.85 -18.43
CA PRO A 25 -2.95 8.49 -17.13
C PRO A 25 -4.10 9.49 -17.00
N ASP A 26 -4.42 10.22 -18.07
CA ASP A 26 -5.53 11.19 -18.08
C ASP A 26 -6.87 10.47 -18.02
N GLY A 27 -7.01 9.35 -18.73
CA GLY A 27 -8.19 8.50 -18.70
C GLY A 27 -8.41 7.87 -17.33
N VAL A 28 -7.35 7.38 -16.66
CA VAL A 28 -7.40 6.88 -15.28
C VAL A 28 -7.90 7.95 -14.33
N LEU A 29 -7.32 9.16 -14.40
CA LEU A 29 -7.73 10.29 -13.57
C LEU A 29 -9.18 10.69 -13.81
N TRP A 30 -9.63 10.64 -15.07
CA TRP A 30 -11.02 10.93 -15.43
C TRP A 30 -11.98 9.91 -14.81
N VAL A 31 -11.70 8.60 -14.92
CA VAL A 31 -12.52 7.54 -14.31
C VAL A 31 -12.60 7.72 -12.80
N ARG A 32 -11.48 7.98 -12.14
CA ARG A 32 -11.43 8.22 -10.69
C ARG A 32 -12.33 9.38 -10.27
N ARG A 33 -12.22 10.53 -10.96
CA ARG A 33 -13.06 11.70 -10.68
C ARG A 33 -14.53 11.41 -10.93
N PHE A 34 -14.83 10.70 -12.00
CA PHE A 34 -16.19 10.32 -12.37
C PHE A 34 -16.82 9.43 -11.29
N VAL A 35 -16.19 8.33 -10.88
CA VAL A 35 -16.78 7.41 -9.90
C VAL A 35 -16.93 8.06 -8.52
N ARG A 36 -16.00 8.94 -8.11
CA ARG A 36 -16.13 9.72 -6.88
C ARG A 36 -17.27 10.73 -6.95
N ALA A 37 -17.43 11.42 -8.06
CA ALA A 37 -18.55 12.35 -8.26
C ALA A 37 -19.90 11.61 -8.22
N PHE A 38 -19.98 10.45 -8.88
CA PHE A 38 -21.18 9.62 -8.90
C PHE A 38 -21.56 9.12 -7.51
N ALA A 39 -20.57 8.68 -6.71
CA ALA A 39 -20.78 8.28 -5.32
C ALA A 39 -21.19 9.46 -4.41
N ALA A 40 -20.63 10.66 -4.65
CA ALA A 40 -20.97 11.86 -3.90
C ALA A 40 -22.44 12.31 -4.07
N GLU A 41 -23.10 11.86 -5.14
CA GLU A 41 -24.55 12.05 -5.34
C GLU A 41 -25.41 11.08 -4.51
N GLY A 42 -24.80 10.26 -3.65
CA GLY A 42 -25.50 9.27 -2.83
C GLY A 42 -25.75 7.92 -3.55
N ARG A 43 -25.09 7.71 -4.68
CA ARG A 43 -25.17 6.46 -5.47
C ARG A 43 -24.05 5.50 -5.07
N ALA A 44 -24.21 4.22 -5.37
CA ALA A 44 -23.19 3.22 -5.08
C ALA A 44 -22.36 2.88 -6.33
N VAL A 45 -21.05 2.69 -6.14
CA VAL A 45 -20.16 2.17 -7.19
C VAL A 45 -19.44 0.93 -6.66
N LEU A 46 -19.58 -0.18 -7.37
CA LEU A 46 -18.77 -1.38 -7.19
C LEU A 46 -17.81 -1.50 -8.37
N LEU A 47 -16.52 -1.53 -8.10
CA LEU A 47 -15.53 -1.68 -9.16
C LEU A 47 -14.50 -2.75 -8.79
N SER A 48 -14.03 -3.51 -9.78
CA SER A 48 -12.90 -4.41 -9.65
C SER A 48 -11.62 -3.72 -10.11
N SER A 49 -10.48 -4.03 -9.50
CA SER A 49 -9.16 -3.66 -9.98
C SER A 49 -8.09 -4.55 -9.36
N HIS A 50 -7.00 -4.75 -10.08
CA HIS A 50 -5.77 -5.35 -9.58
C HIS A 50 -4.72 -4.29 -9.18
N LEU A 51 -4.99 -3.01 -9.42
CA LEU A 51 -4.10 -1.88 -9.11
C LEU A 51 -4.41 -1.32 -7.72
N MET A 52 -3.73 -1.81 -6.70
CA MET A 52 -3.97 -1.43 -5.30
C MET A 52 -3.77 0.06 -5.04
N SER A 53 -2.78 0.68 -5.69
CA SER A 53 -2.52 2.12 -5.60
C SER A 53 -3.67 2.98 -6.12
N GLU A 54 -4.37 2.51 -7.16
CA GLU A 54 -5.56 3.18 -7.70
C GLU A 54 -6.76 3.01 -6.76
N MET A 55 -6.91 1.80 -6.18
CA MET A 55 -7.96 1.53 -5.19
C MET A 55 -7.82 2.42 -3.96
N ALA A 56 -6.61 2.54 -3.42
CA ALA A 56 -6.33 3.40 -2.27
C ALA A 56 -6.74 4.87 -2.47
N GLN A 57 -6.77 5.34 -3.72
CA GLN A 57 -7.13 6.72 -4.06
C GLN A 57 -8.58 6.89 -4.52
N THR A 58 -9.25 5.79 -4.85
CA THR A 58 -10.58 5.82 -5.49
C THR A 58 -11.69 5.32 -4.58
N ALA A 59 -11.49 4.21 -3.89
CA ALA A 59 -12.50 3.54 -3.08
C ALA A 59 -12.45 4.01 -1.62
N ASP A 60 -13.58 3.90 -0.93
CA ASP A 60 -13.70 4.13 0.50
C ASP A 60 -13.68 2.80 1.27
N HIS A 61 -14.09 1.72 0.60
CA HIS A 61 -14.25 0.38 1.15
C HIS A 61 -13.67 -0.65 0.19
N VAL A 62 -13.06 -1.70 0.72
CA VAL A 62 -12.44 -2.78 -0.07
C VAL A 62 -12.95 -4.14 0.39
N ILE A 63 -13.29 -4.97 -0.59
CA ILE A 63 -13.56 -6.39 -0.41
C ILE A 63 -12.43 -7.17 -1.07
N VAL A 64 -11.65 -7.90 -0.27
CA VAL A 64 -10.56 -8.75 -0.75
C VAL A 64 -11.08 -10.17 -0.93
N LEU A 65 -10.88 -10.71 -2.13
CA LEU A 65 -11.28 -12.07 -2.48
C LEU A 65 -10.05 -12.95 -2.67
N GLY A 66 -10.12 -14.19 -2.16
CA GLY A 66 -9.13 -15.23 -2.41
C GLY A 66 -9.77 -16.61 -2.38
N ARG A 67 -9.41 -17.45 -3.34
CA ARG A 67 -9.95 -18.84 -3.48
C ARG A 67 -11.47 -18.90 -3.41
N GLY A 68 -12.17 -17.92 -4.01
CA GLY A 68 -13.63 -17.85 -4.01
C GLY A 68 -14.26 -17.47 -2.67
N ARG A 69 -13.51 -16.94 -1.72
CA ARG A 69 -13.98 -16.49 -0.40
C ARG A 69 -13.64 -15.03 -0.16
N VAL A 70 -14.44 -14.35 0.66
CA VAL A 70 -14.10 -13.05 1.19
C VAL A 70 -13.04 -13.23 2.27
N ILE A 71 -11.85 -12.65 2.06
CA ILE A 71 -10.74 -12.64 3.02
C ILE A 71 -10.83 -11.42 3.93
N ALA A 72 -11.21 -10.27 3.37
CA ALA A 72 -11.43 -9.05 4.11
C ALA A 72 -12.58 -8.25 3.49
N ASP A 73 -13.31 -7.53 4.33
CA ASP A 73 -14.41 -6.63 3.98
C ASP A 73 -14.36 -5.47 4.99
N ALA A 74 -13.70 -4.38 4.60
CA ALA A 74 -13.39 -3.29 5.52
C ALA A 74 -13.18 -1.94 4.81
N PRO A 75 -13.38 -0.82 5.53
CA PRO A 75 -12.92 0.49 5.07
C PRO A 75 -11.42 0.50 4.79
N ILE A 76 -10.99 1.17 3.72
CA ILE A 76 -9.56 1.28 3.36
C ILE A 76 -8.73 1.86 4.52
N ALA A 77 -9.27 2.85 5.24
CA ALA A 77 -8.58 3.45 6.37
C ALA A 77 -8.24 2.43 7.48
N GLU A 78 -9.12 1.45 7.73
CA GLU A 78 -8.88 0.38 8.70
C GLU A 78 -7.79 -0.58 8.21
N LEU A 79 -7.82 -0.95 6.93
CA LEU A 79 -6.80 -1.83 6.34
C LEU A 79 -5.41 -1.19 6.37
N LEU A 80 -5.31 0.11 6.10
CA LEU A 80 -4.06 0.85 6.17
C LEU A 80 -3.53 1.00 7.60
N THR A 81 -4.41 1.02 8.61
CA THR A 81 -4.01 1.08 10.02
C THR A 81 -3.70 -0.29 10.62
N ALA A 82 -4.37 -1.34 10.14
CA ALA A 82 -4.15 -2.73 10.56
C ALA A 82 -2.96 -3.39 9.84
N GLY A 83 -2.52 -2.82 8.73
CA GLY A 83 -1.38 -3.29 7.94
C GLY A 83 -0.04 -3.17 8.67
N PRO A 84 1.06 -3.63 8.05
CA PRO A 84 2.38 -3.49 8.62
C PRO A 84 2.64 -2.04 9.00
N GLN A 85 3.17 -1.84 10.22
CA GLN A 85 3.38 -0.49 10.77
C GLN A 85 4.29 0.32 9.84
N ARG A 86 4.14 1.66 9.93
CA ARG A 86 5.00 2.59 9.18
C ARG A 86 6.45 2.21 9.37
N THR A 87 7.13 1.90 8.29
CA THR A 87 8.56 1.63 8.30
C THR A 87 9.34 2.92 8.12
N VAL A 88 10.48 3.01 8.78
CA VAL A 88 11.42 4.11 8.60
C VAL A 88 12.53 3.64 7.66
N ARG A 89 12.68 4.34 6.55
CA ARG A 89 13.78 4.14 5.62
C ARG A 89 14.87 5.17 5.89
N VAL A 90 16.09 4.70 6.10
CA VAL A 90 17.23 5.58 6.34
C VAL A 90 18.42 5.12 5.50
N SER A 91 19.13 6.08 4.89
CA SER A 91 20.38 5.85 4.16
C SER A 91 21.51 6.56 4.87
N SER A 92 22.59 5.83 5.15
CA SER A 92 23.77 6.33 5.84
C SER A 92 25.03 5.59 5.36
N PRO A 93 26.17 6.27 5.20
CA PRO A 93 27.45 5.59 4.97
C PRO A 93 27.85 4.69 6.14
N ASP A 94 27.38 5.01 7.36
CA ASP A 94 27.60 4.23 8.59
C ASP A 94 26.37 3.38 8.97
N ALA A 95 25.67 2.81 7.99
CA ALA A 95 24.40 2.07 8.19
C ALA A 95 24.55 0.92 9.21
N ILE A 96 25.66 0.21 9.23
CA ILE A 96 25.92 -0.89 10.17
C ILE A 96 25.91 -0.37 11.60
N ARG A 97 26.71 0.66 11.90
CA ARG A 97 26.80 1.27 13.22
C ARG A 97 25.47 1.88 13.67
N LEU A 98 24.80 2.57 12.74
CA LEU A 98 23.45 3.11 12.98
C LEU A 98 22.46 2.00 13.32
N GLY A 99 22.46 0.90 12.57
CA GLY A 99 21.59 -0.24 12.79
C GLY A 99 21.77 -0.92 14.16
N GLU A 100 23.02 -0.98 14.65
CA GLU A 100 23.31 -1.49 15.99
C GLU A 100 22.72 -0.61 17.10
N LEU A 101 22.89 0.73 16.96
CA LEU A 101 22.31 1.70 17.90
C LEU A 101 20.77 1.65 17.91
N LEU A 102 20.18 1.57 16.74
CA LEU A 102 18.72 1.54 16.61
C LEU A 102 18.11 0.23 17.13
N ARG A 103 18.81 -0.91 16.98
CA ARG A 103 18.38 -2.18 17.59
C ARG A 103 18.44 -2.11 19.13
N ALA A 104 19.41 -1.44 19.72
CA ALA A 104 19.48 -1.25 21.17
C ALA A 104 18.28 -0.43 21.71
N GLU A 105 17.69 0.44 20.88
CA GLU A 105 16.47 1.21 21.18
C GLU A 105 15.18 0.44 20.85
N GLY A 106 15.26 -0.82 20.41
CA GLY A 106 14.12 -1.67 20.13
C GLY A 106 13.64 -1.69 18.67
N ALA A 107 14.33 -0.99 17.77
CA ALA A 107 14.01 -1.05 16.34
C ALA A 107 14.31 -2.43 15.75
N ARG A 108 13.45 -2.91 14.85
CA ARG A 108 13.64 -4.15 14.11
C ARG A 108 13.98 -3.82 12.66
N SER A 109 15.01 -4.45 12.11
CA SER A 109 15.28 -4.40 10.67
C SER A 109 14.33 -5.35 9.96
N THR A 110 13.57 -4.83 8.99
CA THR A 110 12.62 -5.61 8.19
C THR A 110 13.23 -6.14 6.90
N GLN A 111 14.41 -5.64 6.53
CA GLN A 111 15.16 -6.08 5.35
C GLN A 111 16.64 -6.23 5.71
N GLU A 112 17.29 -7.29 5.21
CA GLU A 112 18.75 -7.40 5.27
C GLU A 112 19.37 -6.27 4.46
N SER A 113 20.16 -5.44 5.15
CA SER A 113 20.75 -4.24 4.57
C SER A 113 21.73 -4.60 3.46
N ALA A 114 21.32 -4.39 2.23
CA ALA A 114 22.26 -4.39 1.11
C ALA A 114 22.90 -3.00 1.02
N GLY A 115 24.05 -2.79 1.71
CA GLY A 115 24.81 -1.56 1.60
C GLY A 115 24.47 -0.48 2.63
N SER A 116 24.15 0.73 2.18
CA SER A 116 23.98 1.94 3.01
C SER A 116 22.55 2.22 3.45
N GLU A 117 21.60 1.34 3.17
CA GLU A 117 20.17 1.55 3.43
C GLU A 117 19.65 0.59 4.51
N LEU A 118 18.82 1.14 5.43
CA LEU A 118 18.11 0.39 6.46
C LEU A 118 16.61 0.65 6.34
N VAL A 119 15.82 -0.42 6.45
CA VAL A 119 14.36 -0.35 6.59
C VAL A 119 14.01 -0.87 7.98
N LEU A 120 13.40 -0.03 8.80
CA LEU A 120 13.21 -0.23 10.23
C LEU A 120 11.73 -0.20 10.60
N ASP A 121 11.36 -1.04 11.53
CA ASP A 121 10.06 -1.11 12.18
C ASP A 121 10.22 -0.84 13.69
N GLY A 122 9.17 -0.32 14.33
CA GLY A 122 9.12 -0.08 15.77
C GLY A 122 9.84 1.19 16.25
N ILE A 123 10.25 2.08 15.33
CA ILE A 123 10.89 3.36 15.66
C ILE A 123 10.36 4.48 14.75
N THR A 124 10.39 5.73 15.23
CA THR A 124 9.98 6.89 14.42
C THR A 124 11.17 7.54 13.73
N ALA A 125 10.93 8.25 12.61
CA ALA A 125 11.98 8.95 11.88
C ALA A 125 12.65 10.03 12.74
N GLU A 126 11.88 10.72 13.58
CA GLU A 126 12.40 11.73 14.50
C GLU A 126 13.42 11.10 15.46
N ARG A 127 13.09 9.91 16.03
CA ARG A 127 13.97 9.21 16.96
C ARG A 127 15.24 8.71 16.27
N VAL A 128 15.13 8.21 15.04
CA VAL A 128 16.29 7.84 14.20
C VAL A 128 17.20 9.05 13.99
N GLY A 129 16.63 10.22 13.65
CA GLY A 129 17.37 11.46 13.45
C GLY A 129 18.11 11.93 14.71
N GLU A 130 17.44 11.86 15.88
CA GLU A 130 18.05 12.21 17.19
C GLU A 130 19.24 11.31 17.53
N ILE A 131 19.09 9.99 17.35
CA ILE A 131 20.16 9.02 17.61
C ILE A 131 21.34 9.24 16.69
N ALA A 132 21.08 9.41 15.38
CA ALA A 132 22.12 9.67 14.41
C ALA A 132 22.90 10.96 14.75
N ALA A 133 22.19 12.05 15.05
CA ALA A 133 22.80 13.33 15.44
C ALA A 133 23.62 13.20 16.75
N GLY A 134 23.09 12.52 17.77
CA GLY A 134 23.77 12.30 19.04
C GLY A 134 25.08 11.50 18.92
N HIS A 135 25.22 10.67 17.89
CA HIS A 135 26.39 9.85 17.62
C HIS A 135 27.25 10.33 16.46
N GLY A 136 26.94 11.52 15.90
CA GLY A 136 27.70 12.13 14.79
C GLY A 136 27.60 11.32 13.49
N ILE A 137 26.52 10.57 13.29
CA ILE A 137 26.29 9.76 12.09
C ILE A 137 25.59 10.60 11.03
N VAL A 138 26.18 10.65 9.82
CA VAL A 138 25.60 11.35 8.68
C VAL A 138 24.46 10.55 8.06
N LEU A 139 23.34 11.20 7.81
CA LEU A 139 22.21 10.62 7.07
C LEU A 139 22.16 11.23 5.68
N HIS A 140 22.09 10.40 4.65
CA HIS A 140 21.88 10.82 3.27
C HIS A 140 20.39 10.92 2.93
N ALA A 141 19.56 10.09 3.57
CA ALA A 141 18.11 10.14 3.46
C ALA A 141 17.48 9.59 4.76
N LEU A 142 16.34 10.17 5.12
CA LEU A 142 15.49 9.72 6.21
C LEU A 142 14.04 9.99 5.84
N GLY A 143 13.21 8.97 5.87
CA GLY A 143 11.79 9.08 5.54
C GLY A 143 10.96 7.98 6.19
N THR A 144 9.66 8.18 6.20
CA THR A 144 8.70 7.15 6.64
C THR A 144 7.94 6.66 5.41
N ASP A 145 7.96 5.35 5.19
CA ASP A 145 7.06 4.72 4.23
C ASP A 145 5.71 4.49 4.94
N ALA A 146 4.67 5.10 4.43
CA ALA A 146 3.31 4.79 4.88
C ALA A 146 2.95 3.38 4.44
N ALA A 147 2.21 2.64 5.28
CA ALA A 147 1.62 1.37 4.88
C ALA A 147 0.78 1.58 3.61
N THR A 148 1.03 0.78 2.60
CA THR A 148 0.27 0.80 1.35
C THR A 148 -0.87 -0.22 1.39
N LEU A 149 -1.90 -0.03 0.56
CA LEU A 149 -2.95 -1.04 0.41
C LEU A 149 -2.39 -2.35 -0.13
N GLU A 150 -1.30 -2.28 -0.91
CA GLU A 150 -0.57 -3.45 -1.41
C GLU A 150 0.07 -4.25 -0.27
N ASP A 151 0.72 -3.58 0.69
CA ASP A 151 1.29 -4.22 1.88
C ASP A 151 0.21 -4.90 2.73
N ALA A 152 -0.91 -4.22 2.93
CA ALA A 152 -2.06 -4.77 3.65
C ALA A 152 -2.64 -6.00 2.93
N TYR A 153 -2.81 -5.92 1.61
CA TYR A 153 -3.27 -7.03 0.78
C TYR A 153 -2.32 -8.23 0.86
N LEU A 154 -1.01 -8.02 0.69
CA LEU A 154 -0.02 -9.09 0.78
C LEU A 154 0.01 -9.73 2.17
N ALA A 155 -0.16 -8.95 3.24
CA ALA A 155 -0.25 -9.48 4.59
C ALA A 155 -1.48 -10.38 4.78
N LEU A 156 -2.64 -9.98 4.25
CA LEU A 156 -3.89 -10.74 4.32
C LEU A 156 -3.85 -12.02 3.48
N THR A 157 -3.17 -12.00 2.34
CA THR A 157 -3.17 -13.11 1.37
C THR A 157 -2.00 -14.07 1.51
N ARG A 158 -1.03 -13.83 2.41
CA ARG A 158 0.17 -14.70 2.58
C ARG A 158 -0.13 -16.18 2.78
N GLY A 159 -1.30 -16.53 3.33
CA GLY A 159 -1.74 -17.93 3.51
C GLY A 159 -2.68 -18.45 2.40
N GLU A 160 -3.12 -17.57 1.50
CA GLU A 160 -4.19 -17.83 0.53
C GLU A 160 -3.72 -17.82 -0.94
N VAL A 161 -2.43 -17.54 -1.19
CA VAL A 161 -1.88 -17.50 -2.56
C VAL A 161 -1.81 -18.90 -3.14
N GLU A 162 -2.48 -19.13 -4.27
CA GLU A 162 -2.54 -20.43 -4.97
C GLU A 162 -1.19 -20.84 -5.60
N TYR A 163 -0.28 -19.90 -5.86
CA TYR A 163 1.00 -20.12 -6.50
C TYR A 163 2.14 -19.69 -5.58
N THR A 164 2.60 -20.58 -4.71
CA THR A 164 3.97 -20.51 -4.24
C THR A 164 4.86 -20.96 -5.39
N THR A 165 5.63 -20.05 -5.98
CA THR A 165 6.76 -20.43 -6.86
C THR A 165 7.67 -21.30 -6.04
N GLY A 166 7.53 -22.64 -6.20
CA GLY A 166 8.47 -23.60 -5.67
C GLY A 166 9.85 -23.23 -6.20
N ALA A 167 10.82 -23.11 -5.33
CA ALA A 167 12.23 -22.94 -5.68
C ALA A 167 12.56 -23.98 -6.75
N VAL A 168 12.92 -23.55 -7.95
CA VAL A 168 13.57 -24.39 -8.93
C VAL A 168 14.91 -24.75 -8.33
N ALA A 169 14.98 -25.95 -7.75
CA ALA A 169 16.26 -26.55 -7.38
C ALA A 169 17.01 -26.81 -8.68
N ALA A 170 18.15 -26.16 -8.84
CA ALA A 170 19.14 -26.45 -9.86
C ALA A 170 19.96 -27.68 -9.43
#